data_01009a96fc6039b9e44350346120c7f1
#
_entry.id   01009a96fc6039b9e44350346120c7f1
#
_cell.length_a   1.000
_cell.length_b   1.000
_cell.length_c   1.000
_cell.angle_alpha   90.00
_cell.angle_beta   90.00
_cell.angle_gamma   90.00
#
_symmetry.space_group_name_H-M   'P 1'
#
loop_
_entity.id
_entity.type
_entity.pdbx_description
1 polymer ?
#
loop_
_entity_poly.entity_id
_entity_poly.type
_entity_poly.pdbx_seq_one_letter_code
_entity_poly.pdbx_strand_id
1 'polypeptide(L)'
;MNDIRALLELLQSLEREIRDAVVAACSEQSLAELGAVADDGPGDTIYRIDKVSEEVLVERIGAAAGALGGVALVAEGLPGGELTLPRGHVGVPAWRVIVDPIDGTRGLMYQKRSAWVLAAAAPNRGASTRSSDIVVAVQTEIPLLKQHLGDELWAVRGQGARLSRVDRFSGQTTELELSPSRAPSL
;
A
#
# COMPACT_ATOMS: atom_id res chain seq x y z
N MET A 1 17.54 12.58 7.40
CA MET A 1 16.28 13.34 7.12
C MET A 1 15.85 13.21 5.67
N ASN A 2 16.77 13.24 4.69
CA ASN A 2 16.40 13.08 3.27
C ASN A 2 15.75 11.73 2.95
N ASP A 3 16.23 10.64 3.54
CA ASP A 3 15.72 9.28 3.25
C ASP A 3 14.28 9.06 3.73
N ILE A 4 13.90 9.63 4.89
CA ILE A 4 12.51 9.50 5.42
C ILE A 4 11.53 10.26 4.53
N ARG A 5 11.92 11.42 4.03
CA ARG A 5 11.10 12.18 3.09
C ARG A 5 10.97 11.45 1.75
N ALA A 6 12.07 10.92 1.23
CA ALA A 6 12.06 10.13 0.00
C ALA A 6 11.19 8.87 0.14
N LEU A 7 11.23 8.19 1.30
CA LEU A 7 10.35 7.07 1.59
C LEU A 7 8.87 7.47 1.62
N LEU A 8 8.54 8.58 2.29
CA LEU A 8 7.16 9.07 2.31
C LEU A 8 6.65 9.37 0.90
N GLU A 9 7.42 10.13 0.11
CA GLU A 9 7.06 10.47 -1.27
C GLU A 9 6.91 9.20 -2.16
N LEU A 10 7.81 8.23 -1.98
CA LEU A 10 7.74 6.94 -2.68
C LEU A 10 6.46 6.18 -2.32
N LEU A 11 6.18 5.99 -1.02
CA LEU A 11 5.01 5.21 -0.58
C LEU A 11 3.70 5.90 -0.97
N GLN A 12 3.60 7.22 -0.86
CA GLN A 12 2.42 7.96 -1.32
C GLN A 12 2.21 7.82 -2.83
N SER A 13 3.28 7.94 -3.63
CA SER A 13 3.20 7.76 -5.09
C SER A 13 2.80 6.32 -5.46
N LEU A 14 3.42 5.33 -4.82
CA LEU A 14 3.13 3.92 -5.01
C LEU A 14 1.65 3.59 -4.72
N GLU A 15 1.15 4.03 -3.56
CA GLU A 15 -0.23 3.72 -3.17
C GLU A 15 -1.26 4.37 -4.09
N ARG A 16 -0.99 5.59 -4.59
CA ARG A 16 -1.83 6.23 -5.59
C ARG A 16 -1.85 5.45 -6.91
N GLU A 17 -0.71 4.95 -7.36
CA GLU A 17 -0.61 4.15 -8.57
C GLU A 17 -1.34 2.81 -8.43
N ILE A 18 -1.18 2.13 -7.29
CA ILE A 18 -1.94 0.90 -7.00
C ILE A 18 -3.44 1.20 -6.99
N ARG A 19 -3.89 2.22 -6.27
CA ARG A 19 -5.29 2.65 -6.25
C ARG A 19 -5.82 2.87 -7.67
N ASP A 20 -5.10 3.62 -8.49
CA ASP A 20 -5.56 3.99 -9.83
C ASP A 20 -5.59 2.77 -10.76
N ALA A 21 -4.59 1.87 -10.67
CA ALA A 21 -4.56 0.61 -11.42
C ALA A 21 -5.73 -0.32 -11.03
N VAL A 22 -5.99 -0.47 -9.73
CA VAL A 22 -7.08 -1.31 -9.22
C VAL A 22 -8.45 -0.73 -9.62
N VAL A 23 -8.65 0.58 -9.52
CA VAL A 23 -9.89 1.22 -9.94
C VAL A 23 -10.11 1.09 -11.45
N ALA A 24 -9.06 1.24 -12.26
CA ALA A 24 -9.14 1.02 -13.71
C ALA A 24 -9.54 -0.43 -14.02
N ALA A 25 -8.88 -1.41 -13.40
CA ALA A 25 -9.22 -2.82 -13.55
C ALA A 25 -10.69 -3.11 -13.16
N CYS A 26 -11.17 -2.53 -12.05
CA CYS A 26 -12.57 -2.65 -11.63
C CYS A 26 -13.56 -2.02 -12.62
N SER A 27 -13.15 -1.02 -13.40
CA SER A 27 -14.03 -0.37 -14.38
C SER A 27 -14.04 -1.07 -15.75
N GLU A 28 -12.95 -1.73 -16.12
CA GLU A 28 -12.75 -2.34 -17.43
C GLU A 28 -13.16 -3.82 -17.49
N GLN A 29 -13.03 -4.55 -16.39
CA GLN A 29 -13.30 -5.98 -16.32
C GLN A 29 -14.60 -6.27 -15.59
N SER A 30 -15.24 -7.39 -15.93
CA SER A 30 -16.39 -7.84 -15.15
C SER A 30 -15.95 -8.24 -13.74
N LEU A 31 -16.80 -7.98 -12.75
CA LEU A 31 -16.53 -8.37 -11.35
C LEU A 31 -16.29 -9.89 -11.21
N ALA A 32 -16.89 -10.70 -12.08
CA ALA A 32 -16.68 -12.14 -12.10
C ALA A 32 -15.25 -12.52 -12.55
N GLU A 33 -14.67 -11.76 -13.48
CA GLU A 33 -13.29 -11.99 -13.94
C GLU A 33 -12.26 -11.55 -12.90
N LEU A 34 -12.47 -10.40 -12.27
CA LEU A 34 -11.61 -9.90 -11.19
C LEU A 34 -11.68 -10.77 -9.93
N GLY A 35 -12.87 -11.27 -9.62
CA GLY A 35 -13.13 -12.15 -8.50
C GLY A 35 -12.78 -13.62 -8.74
N ALA A 36 -12.27 -13.95 -9.93
CA ALA A 36 -11.77 -15.30 -10.17
C ALA A 36 -10.54 -15.55 -9.28
N VAL A 37 -10.59 -16.67 -8.54
CA VAL A 37 -9.47 -17.10 -7.70
C VAL A 37 -8.27 -17.39 -8.59
N ALA A 38 -7.15 -16.74 -8.31
CA ALA A 38 -5.89 -16.94 -9.02
C ALA A 38 -5.04 -18.03 -8.34
N ASP A 39 -5.12 -18.11 -7.01
CA ASP A 39 -4.49 -19.14 -6.20
C ASP A 39 -5.32 -19.35 -4.92
N ASP A 40 -5.48 -20.61 -4.47
CA ASP A 40 -6.23 -20.98 -3.27
C ASP A 40 -5.31 -21.85 -2.38
N GLY A 41 -4.31 -21.20 -1.80
CA GLY A 41 -3.35 -21.82 -0.89
C GLY A 41 -3.87 -21.90 0.55
N PRO A 42 -3.23 -22.70 1.41
CA PRO A 42 -3.57 -22.75 2.83
C PRO A 42 -3.18 -21.42 3.50
N GLY A 43 -4.20 -20.58 3.76
CA GLY A 43 -4.07 -19.34 4.52
C GLY A 43 -4.74 -18.13 3.89
N ASP A 44 -4.75 -18.02 2.55
CA ASP A 44 -5.38 -16.89 1.89
C ASP A 44 -5.78 -17.18 0.44
N THR A 45 -6.85 -16.53 -0.01
CA THR A 45 -7.37 -16.63 -1.38
C THR A 45 -6.89 -15.42 -2.17
N ILE A 46 -5.96 -15.64 -3.11
CA ILE A 46 -5.46 -14.61 -4.00
C ILE A 46 -6.39 -14.46 -5.19
N TYR A 47 -6.90 -13.27 -5.39
CA TYR A 47 -7.76 -12.93 -6.52
C TYR A 47 -6.93 -12.34 -7.67
N ARG A 48 -7.48 -12.33 -8.88
CA ARG A 48 -6.78 -11.74 -10.03
C ARG A 48 -6.48 -10.25 -9.87
N ILE A 49 -7.34 -9.54 -9.15
CA ILE A 49 -7.16 -8.11 -8.86
C ILE A 49 -5.90 -7.87 -8.01
N ASP A 50 -5.53 -8.80 -7.13
CA ASP A 50 -4.34 -8.66 -6.29
C ASP A 50 -3.05 -8.67 -7.13
N LYS A 51 -3.02 -9.44 -8.24
CA LYS A 51 -1.87 -9.48 -9.15
C LYS A 51 -1.60 -8.17 -9.88
N VAL A 52 -2.63 -7.39 -10.17
CA VAL A 52 -2.49 -6.05 -10.78
C VAL A 52 -1.69 -5.14 -9.86
N SER A 53 -1.96 -5.19 -8.56
CA SER A 53 -1.27 -4.37 -7.57
C SER A 53 0.16 -4.85 -7.27
N GLU A 54 0.41 -6.17 -7.31
CA GLU A 54 1.74 -6.74 -7.08
C GLU A 54 2.77 -6.30 -8.14
N GLU A 55 2.37 -6.27 -9.42
CA GLU A 55 3.24 -5.85 -10.51
C GLU A 55 3.70 -4.40 -10.32
N VAL A 56 2.77 -3.48 -10.02
CA VAL A 56 3.06 -2.08 -9.74
C VAL A 56 3.98 -1.96 -8.52
N LEU A 57 3.69 -2.71 -7.46
CA LEU A 57 4.46 -2.70 -6.22
C LEU A 57 5.94 -3.05 -6.46
N VAL A 58 6.20 -4.19 -7.10
CA VAL A 58 7.58 -4.68 -7.32
C VAL A 58 8.35 -3.78 -8.26
N GLU A 59 7.71 -3.26 -9.32
CA GLU A 59 8.34 -2.34 -10.26
C GLU A 59 8.75 -1.03 -9.58
N ARG A 60 7.84 -0.40 -8.84
CA ARG A 60 8.07 0.93 -8.23
C ARG A 60 9.08 0.88 -7.10
N ILE A 61 8.96 -0.09 -6.19
CA ILE A 61 9.95 -0.26 -5.12
C ILE A 61 11.31 -0.63 -5.72
N GLY A 62 11.34 -1.50 -6.75
CA GLY A 62 12.57 -1.91 -7.41
C GLY A 62 13.32 -0.74 -8.06
N ALA A 63 12.62 0.18 -8.70
CA ALA A 63 13.20 1.38 -9.31
C ALA A 63 13.84 2.32 -8.28
N ALA A 64 13.23 2.46 -7.09
CA ALA A 64 13.71 3.35 -6.03
C ALA A 64 14.75 2.70 -5.08
N ALA A 65 14.75 1.39 -4.99
CA ALA A 65 15.50 0.64 -3.97
C ALA A 65 17.01 0.92 -3.99
N GLY A 66 17.60 1.09 -5.17
CA GLY A 66 19.04 1.39 -5.30
C GLY A 66 19.44 2.70 -4.62
N ALA A 67 18.67 3.75 -4.83
CA ALA A 67 18.91 5.06 -4.23
C ALA A 67 18.68 5.07 -2.70
N LEU A 68 17.88 4.14 -2.19
CA LEU A 68 17.58 3.97 -0.78
C LEU A 68 18.58 3.05 -0.04
N GLY A 69 19.58 2.49 -0.74
CA GLY A 69 20.53 1.54 -0.14
C GLY A 69 19.95 0.13 0.04
N GLY A 70 18.97 -0.24 -0.77
CA GLY A 70 18.30 -1.53 -0.76
C GLY A 70 17.04 -1.56 0.10
N VAL A 71 16.08 -2.37 -0.33
CA VAL A 71 14.79 -2.57 0.34
C VAL A 71 14.51 -4.07 0.48
N ALA A 72 14.21 -4.52 1.68
CA ALA A 72 13.56 -5.79 1.97
C ALA A 72 12.05 -5.54 1.93
N LEU A 73 11.40 -5.87 0.81
CA LEU A 73 9.97 -5.73 0.61
C LEU A 73 9.25 -6.95 1.18
N VAL A 74 8.27 -6.72 2.03
CA VAL A 74 7.38 -7.73 2.60
C VAL A 74 5.96 -7.42 2.11
N ALA A 75 5.35 -8.33 1.38
CA ALA A 75 3.98 -8.19 0.93
C ALA A 75 3.32 -9.55 0.74
N GLU A 76 2.01 -9.58 0.88
CA GLU A 76 1.18 -10.71 0.48
C GLU A 76 1.33 -10.95 -1.02
N GLY A 77 1.25 -12.21 -1.47
CA GLY A 77 1.44 -12.61 -2.87
C GLY A 77 2.89 -12.79 -3.31
N LEU A 78 3.87 -12.22 -2.60
CA LEU A 78 5.27 -12.43 -2.95
C LEU A 78 5.72 -13.87 -2.65
N PRO A 79 6.49 -14.52 -3.55
CA PRO A 79 7.07 -15.82 -3.29
C PRO A 79 7.91 -15.81 -2.00
N GLY A 80 7.47 -16.57 -1.00
CA GLY A 80 8.13 -16.61 0.32
C GLY A 80 7.85 -15.40 1.20
N GLY A 81 6.91 -14.49 0.79
CA GLY A 81 6.47 -13.34 1.57
C GLY A 81 7.45 -12.17 1.62
N GLU A 82 8.67 -12.31 1.08
CA GLU A 82 9.71 -11.26 1.13
C GLU A 82 10.56 -11.25 -0.15
N LEU A 83 10.91 -10.07 -0.63
CA LEU A 83 11.77 -9.86 -1.79
C LEU A 83 12.79 -8.76 -1.51
N THR A 84 14.09 -9.06 -1.71
CA THR A 84 15.14 -8.03 -1.66
C THR A 84 15.26 -7.31 -3.01
N LEU A 85 15.20 -5.98 -2.98
CA LEU A 85 15.30 -5.09 -4.14
C LEU A 85 16.45 -4.06 -3.96
N PRO A 86 17.13 -3.63 -5.05
CA PRO A 86 17.00 -4.20 -6.38
C PRO A 86 17.44 -5.68 -6.43
N ARG A 87 16.95 -6.45 -7.40
CA ARG A 87 17.40 -7.85 -7.56
C ARG A 87 18.93 -7.91 -7.69
N GLY A 88 19.56 -8.82 -6.95
CA GLY A 88 21.02 -8.91 -6.90
C GLY A 88 21.69 -7.92 -5.95
N HIS A 89 20.92 -7.21 -5.09
CA HIS A 89 21.48 -6.36 -4.04
C HIS A 89 22.49 -7.13 -3.19
N VAL A 90 23.66 -6.52 -2.97
CA VAL A 90 24.73 -7.09 -2.15
C VAL A 90 24.72 -6.42 -0.79
N GLY A 91 24.73 -7.23 0.27
CA GLY A 91 24.68 -6.75 1.64
C GLY A 91 23.27 -6.73 2.24
N VAL A 92 23.16 -6.11 3.40
CA VAL A 92 21.87 -5.97 4.11
C VAL A 92 21.14 -4.75 3.55
N PRO A 93 19.91 -4.90 3.05
CA PRO A 93 19.10 -3.74 2.63
C PRO A 93 18.91 -2.76 3.78
N ALA A 94 18.97 -1.46 3.50
CA ALA A 94 18.86 -0.42 4.53
C ALA A 94 17.44 -0.35 5.12
N TRP A 95 16.42 -0.63 4.31
CA TRP A 95 15.03 -0.47 4.67
C TRP A 95 14.26 -1.79 4.59
N ARG A 96 13.30 -1.94 5.48
CA ARG A 96 12.25 -2.95 5.41
C ARG A 96 10.93 -2.23 5.15
N VAL A 97 10.28 -2.57 4.05
CA VAL A 97 8.98 -2.01 3.65
C VAL A 97 7.96 -3.13 3.69
N ILE A 98 6.88 -2.93 4.40
CA ILE A 98 5.73 -3.84 4.41
C ILE A 98 4.58 -3.17 3.66
N VAL A 99 3.92 -3.93 2.78
CA VAL A 99 2.77 -3.44 2.01
C VAL A 99 1.68 -4.50 2.02
N ASP A 100 0.46 -4.07 2.31
CA ASP A 100 -0.76 -4.78 1.94
C ASP A 100 -1.36 -4.02 0.75
N PRO A 101 -1.29 -4.57 -0.46
CA PRO A 101 -1.70 -3.84 -1.66
C PRO A 101 -3.22 -3.61 -1.73
N ILE A 102 -4.04 -4.49 -1.14
CA ILE A 102 -5.51 -4.36 -1.15
C ILE A 102 -6.12 -4.97 0.12
N ASP A 103 -6.04 -4.26 1.24
CA ASP A 103 -6.82 -4.64 2.42
C ASP A 103 -8.32 -4.42 2.15
N GLY A 104 -9.09 -5.51 2.18
CA GLY A 104 -10.53 -5.49 1.93
C GLY A 104 -10.93 -5.88 0.51
N THR A 105 -10.12 -6.63 -0.23
CA THR A 105 -10.34 -7.10 -1.61
C THR A 105 -11.76 -7.61 -1.85
N ARG A 106 -12.28 -8.50 -0.98
CA ARG A 106 -13.64 -9.06 -1.13
C ARG A 106 -14.73 -7.98 -1.09
N GLY A 107 -14.60 -6.98 -0.20
CA GLY A 107 -15.54 -5.86 -0.09
C GLY A 107 -15.56 -5.01 -1.36
N LEU A 108 -14.38 -4.74 -1.90
CA LEU A 108 -14.17 -3.98 -3.12
C LEU A 108 -14.73 -4.70 -4.36
N MET A 109 -14.42 -5.98 -4.53
CA MET A 109 -14.89 -6.79 -5.66
C MET A 109 -16.41 -6.79 -5.80
N TYR A 110 -17.14 -6.87 -4.69
CA TYR A 110 -18.60 -6.81 -4.69
C TYR A 110 -19.17 -5.40 -4.65
N GLN A 111 -18.32 -4.36 -4.78
CA GLN A 111 -18.71 -2.95 -4.71
C GLN A 111 -19.55 -2.60 -3.46
N LYS A 112 -19.26 -3.27 -2.33
CA LYS A 112 -19.96 -3.09 -1.05
C LYS A 112 -19.29 -2.07 -0.14
N ARG A 113 -17.96 -2.05 -0.14
CA ARG A 113 -17.15 -1.09 0.60
C ARG A 113 -15.81 -0.88 -0.09
N SER A 114 -15.21 0.28 0.10
CA SER A 114 -13.85 0.59 -0.32
C SER A 114 -12.85 -0.36 0.34
N ALA A 115 -11.70 -0.51 -0.30
CA ALA A 115 -10.53 -1.18 0.22
C ALA A 115 -9.43 -0.13 0.52
N TRP A 116 -8.28 -0.59 0.99
CA TRP A 116 -7.15 0.27 1.33
C TRP A 116 -5.84 -0.32 0.83
N VAL A 117 -4.94 0.53 0.37
CA VAL A 117 -3.53 0.21 0.27
C VAL A 117 -2.88 0.63 1.58
N LEU A 118 -2.10 -0.24 2.18
CA LEU A 118 -1.40 0.01 3.44
C LEU A 118 0.10 -0.20 3.23
N ALA A 119 0.92 0.79 3.55
CA ALA A 119 2.36 0.65 3.49
C ALA A 119 3.06 1.27 4.70
N ALA A 120 4.14 0.63 5.12
CA ALA A 120 5.00 1.16 6.18
C ALA A 120 6.46 0.85 5.92
N ALA A 121 7.34 1.74 6.37
CA ALA A 121 8.79 1.58 6.26
C ALA A 121 9.48 1.69 7.63
N ALA A 122 10.45 0.83 7.85
CA ALA A 122 11.32 0.81 9.04
C ALA A 122 12.78 0.62 8.62
N PRO A 123 13.76 1.09 9.40
CA PRO A 123 15.14 0.65 9.26
C PRO A 123 15.21 -0.88 9.35
N ASN A 124 15.90 -1.52 8.42
CA ASN A 124 15.93 -2.97 8.37
C ASN A 124 16.87 -3.53 9.45
N ARG A 125 16.33 -4.36 10.33
CA ARG A 125 17.06 -5.10 11.38
C ARG A 125 16.88 -6.62 11.19
N GLY A 126 16.59 -7.05 9.96
CA GLY A 126 16.29 -8.45 9.66
C GLY A 126 15.09 -8.94 10.47
N ALA A 127 15.18 -10.14 11.02
CA ALA A 127 14.12 -10.75 11.84
C ALA A 127 13.82 -9.99 13.15
N SER A 128 14.66 -9.03 13.55
CA SER A 128 14.44 -8.21 14.75
C SER A 128 13.66 -6.91 14.45
N THR A 129 13.33 -6.64 13.19
CA THR A 129 12.49 -5.48 12.83
C THR A 129 11.08 -5.65 13.39
N ARG A 130 10.57 -4.64 14.06
CA ARG A 130 9.26 -4.64 14.73
C ARG A 130 8.39 -3.49 14.23
N SER A 131 7.08 -3.59 14.40
CA SER A 131 6.14 -2.48 14.12
C SER A 131 6.49 -1.21 14.90
N SER A 132 7.09 -1.33 16.08
CA SER A 132 7.63 -0.18 16.84
C SER A 132 8.82 0.50 16.16
N ASP A 133 9.46 -0.09 15.15
CA ASP A 133 10.55 0.52 14.39
C ASP A 133 10.07 1.34 13.19
N ILE A 134 8.78 1.26 12.83
CA ILE A 134 8.19 2.01 11.71
C ILE A 134 8.45 3.50 11.88
N VAL A 135 8.96 4.14 10.83
CA VAL A 135 9.26 5.59 10.80
C VAL A 135 8.36 6.36 9.84
N VAL A 136 7.80 5.67 8.85
CA VAL A 136 6.81 6.20 7.90
C VAL A 136 5.70 5.17 7.73
N ALA A 137 4.47 5.63 7.72
CA ALA A 137 3.30 4.82 7.34
C ALA A 137 2.39 5.64 6.44
N VAL A 138 1.81 5.00 5.44
CA VAL A 138 0.86 5.58 4.49
C VAL A 138 -0.33 4.63 4.37
N GLN A 139 -1.49 5.19 4.09
CA GLN A 139 -2.73 4.46 3.87
C GLN A 139 -3.58 5.22 2.86
N THR A 140 -3.89 4.59 1.73
CA THR A 140 -4.66 5.21 0.65
C THR A 140 -5.93 4.41 0.38
N GLU A 141 -7.08 5.07 0.41
CA GLU A 141 -8.36 4.44 0.09
C GLU A 141 -8.44 4.08 -1.39
N ILE A 142 -8.86 2.84 -1.67
CA ILE A 142 -9.30 2.37 -3.00
C ILE A 142 -10.82 2.51 -3.03
N PRO A 143 -11.36 3.57 -3.62
CA PRO A 143 -12.79 3.86 -3.58
C PRO A 143 -13.58 2.94 -4.51
N LEU A 144 -14.87 2.77 -4.21
CA LEU A 144 -15.80 2.12 -5.11
C LEU A 144 -15.94 2.89 -6.42
N LEU A 145 -16.36 2.23 -7.50
CA LEU A 145 -16.50 2.87 -8.83
C LEU A 145 -17.41 4.10 -8.81
N LYS A 146 -18.43 4.12 -7.97
CA LYS A 146 -19.35 5.25 -7.81
C LYS A 146 -18.93 6.31 -6.78
N GLN A 147 -17.83 6.10 -6.06
CA GLN A 147 -17.24 7.11 -5.17
C GLN A 147 -16.32 8.02 -5.98
N HIS A 148 -16.45 9.33 -5.80
CA HIS A 148 -15.55 10.31 -6.40
C HIS A 148 -14.49 10.83 -5.40
N LEU A 149 -14.73 10.64 -4.11
CA LEU A 149 -13.80 11.02 -3.04
C LEU A 149 -13.06 9.79 -2.52
N GLY A 150 -11.79 9.97 -2.21
CA GLY A 150 -10.96 8.98 -1.55
C GLY A 150 -10.05 9.63 -0.53
N ASP A 151 -9.79 8.95 0.57
CA ASP A 151 -8.97 9.46 1.66
C ASP A 151 -7.52 8.93 1.57
N GLU A 152 -6.55 9.79 1.90
CA GLU A 152 -5.14 9.46 2.01
C GLU A 152 -4.65 9.88 3.40
N LEU A 153 -4.06 8.94 4.14
CA LEU A 153 -3.51 9.18 5.47
C LEU A 153 -2.01 8.86 5.46
N TRP A 154 -1.24 9.64 6.18
CA TRP A 154 0.17 9.32 6.39
C TRP A 154 0.66 9.81 7.75
N ALA A 155 1.69 9.17 8.22
CA ALA A 155 2.37 9.54 9.45
C ALA A 155 3.89 9.40 9.32
N VAL A 156 4.61 10.33 9.90
CA VAL A 156 6.05 10.26 10.09
C VAL A 156 6.34 10.30 11.57
N ARG A 157 7.20 9.40 12.03
CA ARG A 157 7.55 9.31 13.46
C ARG A 157 8.02 10.66 13.99
N GLY A 158 7.38 11.12 15.07
CA GLY A 158 7.68 12.39 15.73
C GLY A 158 7.07 13.62 15.05
N GLN A 159 6.33 13.46 13.93
CA GLN A 159 5.69 14.57 13.22
C GLN A 159 4.15 14.51 13.22
N GLY A 160 3.60 13.46 13.85
CA GLY A 160 2.15 13.22 13.88
C GLY A 160 1.62 12.57 12.61
N ALA A 161 0.30 12.50 12.51
CA ALA A 161 -0.42 11.97 11.36
C ALA A 161 -1.21 13.07 10.64
N ARG A 162 -1.44 12.87 9.35
CA ARG A 162 -2.19 13.80 8.48
C ARG A 162 -3.20 13.02 7.66
N LEU A 163 -4.27 13.68 7.27
CA LEU A 163 -5.33 13.17 6.42
C LEU A 163 -5.62 14.17 5.32
N SER A 164 -5.70 13.70 4.10
CA SER A 164 -6.23 14.47 2.98
C SER A 164 -7.32 13.68 2.26
N ARG A 165 -8.24 14.41 1.66
CA ARG A 165 -9.29 13.87 0.78
C ARG A 165 -9.09 14.34 -0.63
N VAL A 166 -9.07 13.43 -1.56
CA VAL A 166 -8.86 13.67 -2.99
C VAL A 166 -10.16 13.47 -3.73
N ASP A 167 -10.57 14.46 -4.52
CA ASP A 167 -11.60 14.28 -5.53
C ASP A 167 -10.96 13.72 -6.80
N ARG A 168 -11.32 12.49 -7.16
CA ARG A 168 -10.72 11.73 -8.26
C ARG A 168 -11.02 12.30 -9.65
N PHE A 169 -12.09 13.07 -9.80
CA PHE A 169 -12.46 13.67 -11.09
C PHE A 169 -11.79 15.02 -11.31
N SER A 170 -11.73 15.84 -10.29
CA SER A 170 -11.10 17.18 -10.39
C SER A 170 -9.62 17.18 -10.03
N GLY A 171 -9.14 16.15 -9.31
CA GLY A 171 -7.79 16.10 -8.74
C GLY A 171 -7.61 17.03 -7.53
N GLN A 172 -8.68 17.71 -7.08
CA GLN A 172 -8.61 18.62 -5.95
C GLN A 172 -8.36 17.83 -4.65
N THR A 173 -7.40 18.33 -3.86
CA THR A 173 -7.07 17.75 -2.55
C THR A 173 -7.44 18.73 -1.45
N THR A 174 -8.08 18.22 -0.39
CA THR A 174 -8.45 18.98 0.81
C THR A 174 -7.83 18.32 2.03
N GLU A 175 -7.06 19.05 2.82
CA GLU A 175 -6.60 18.57 4.13
C GLU A 175 -7.76 18.55 5.12
N LEU A 176 -7.85 17.46 5.89
CA LEU A 176 -8.88 17.24 6.89
C LEU A 176 -8.25 17.08 8.27
N GLU A 177 -8.95 17.50 9.30
CA GLU A 177 -8.55 17.28 10.67
C GLU A 177 -8.85 15.83 11.10
N LEU A 178 -7.86 15.16 11.69
CA LEU A 178 -8.03 13.82 12.25
C LEU A 178 -8.82 13.90 13.54
N SER A 179 -9.96 13.21 13.57
CA SER A 179 -10.81 13.09 14.76
C SER A 179 -10.81 11.66 15.25
N PRO A 180 -9.98 11.31 16.25
CA PRO A 180 -9.97 9.96 16.80
C PRO A 180 -11.31 9.61 17.45
N SER A 181 -11.68 8.33 17.39
CA SER A 181 -12.86 7.83 18.08
C SER A 181 -12.78 8.11 19.58
N ARG A 182 -13.88 8.56 20.15
CA ARG A 182 -14.05 8.72 21.61
C ARG A 182 -14.87 7.58 22.22
N ALA A 183 -15.13 6.52 21.46
CA ALA A 183 -15.83 5.35 21.97
C ALA A 183 -15.00 4.69 23.10
N PRO A 184 -15.61 4.38 24.25
CA PRO A 184 -14.90 3.80 25.39
C PRO A 184 -14.55 2.32 25.17
N SER A 185 -15.18 1.68 24.20
CA SER A 185 -14.94 0.30 23.77
C SER A 185 -15.33 0.11 22.32
N LEU A 186 -14.77 -0.91 21.69
CA LEU A 186 -15.21 -1.41 20.38
C LEU A 186 -16.39 -2.36 20.57
#